data_c7eded7445809bb65a756c0a9971b25f
#
_entry.id   c7eded7445809bb65a756c0a9971b25f
#
_cell.length_a   1.000
_cell.length_b   1.000
_cell.length_c   1.000
_cell.angle_alpha   90.00
_cell.angle_beta   90.00
_cell.angle_gamma   90.00
#
_symmetry.space_group_name_H-M   'P 1'
#
loop_
_entity.id
_entity.type
_entity.pdbx_description
1 polymer ?
#
loop_
_entity_poly.entity_id
_entity_poly.type
_entity_poly.pdbx_seq_one_letter_code
_entity_poly.pdbx_strand_id
1 'polypeptide(L)'
;MYIDIGASSREEAESLGIEIGTPVTWEPNFKLIGPEEKPKIRSKALDDRAGCTVMIQAMEELNETSFAGEIVLLFAVQEEVGLRGAKTASEHIMADAAIAIDTTAVSNTPEETMDHSLMLGAGTGIKVMDFSLIVPRTMKNLLISLAKSENIPYQLEVFPGIGTDGGAVNYANRGIPTGVLSIPSRYAHSPAEFIDLGDLEATKNLLKAFILSMEENQSFPF
;
A
#
# COMPACT_ATOMS: atom_id res chain seq x y z
N MET A 1 14.68 0.27 -24.61
CA MET A 1 15.51 0.68 -23.43
C MET A 1 16.60 -0.37 -23.29
N TYR A 2 17.84 0.00 -23.03
CA TYR A 2 18.94 -0.90 -22.72
C TYR A 2 19.74 -0.32 -21.54
N ILE A 3 20.50 -1.16 -20.87
CA ILE A 3 21.40 -0.75 -19.78
C ILE A 3 22.80 -1.12 -20.20
N ASP A 4 23.65 -0.12 -20.29
CA ASP A 4 25.07 -0.30 -20.60
C ASP A 4 25.81 -0.61 -19.29
N ILE A 5 26.45 -1.79 -19.26
CA ILE A 5 27.26 -2.26 -18.13
C ILE A 5 28.77 -2.24 -18.47
N GLY A 6 29.15 -1.69 -19.63
CA GLY A 6 30.51 -1.65 -20.12
C GLY A 6 31.01 -2.96 -20.75
N ALA A 7 30.17 -4.00 -20.86
CA ALA A 7 30.53 -5.26 -21.51
C ALA A 7 30.52 -5.11 -23.02
N SER A 8 31.52 -5.66 -23.69
CA SER A 8 31.68 -5.62 -25.16
C SER A 8 31.14 -6.88 -25.84
N SER A 9 30.80 -7.91 -25.08
CA SER A 9 30.22 -9.15 -25.59
C SER A 9 29.28 -9.80 -24.57
N ARG A 10 28.51 -10.79 -25.07
CA ARG A 10 27.64 -11.60 -24.22
C ARG A 10 28.44 -12.40 -23.19
N GLU A 11 29.54 -13.00 -23.61
CA GLU A 11 30.43 -13.80 -22.76
C GLU A 11 31.02 -12.93 -21.62
N GLU A 12 31.37 -11.70 -21.92
CA GLU A 12 31.83 -10.76 -20.92
C GLU A 12 30.71 -10.41 -19.93
N ALA A 13 29.49 -10.15 -20.39
CA ALA A 13 28.33 -9.91 -19.51
C ALA A 13 28.04 -11.13 -18.60
N GLU A 14 28.07 -12.33 -19.16
CA GLU A 14 27.88 -13.58 -18.41
C GLU A 14 29.01 -13.79 -17.39
N SER A 15 30.24 -13.41 -17.70
CA SER A 15 31.38 -13.47 -16.75
C SER A 15 31.21 -12.52 -15.57
N LEU A 16 30.45 -11.44 -15.74
CA LEU A 16 30.05 -10.51 -14.68
C LEU A 16 28.83 -10.98 -13.87
N GLY A 17 28.32 -12.18 -14.17
CA GLY A 17 27.16 -12.77 -13.50
C GLY A 17 25.81 -12.23 -13.99
N ILE A 18 25.77 -11.64 -15.20
CA ILE A 18 24.57 -11.07 -15.78
C ILE A 18 24.05 -11.98 -16.87
N GLU A 19 22.83 -12.47 -16.71
CA GLU A 19 22.17 -13.38 -17.64
C GLU A 19 20.72 -12.94 -17.92
N ILE A 20 20.05 -13.63 -18.83
CA ILE A 20 18.63 -13.40 -19.09
C ILE A 20 17.84 -13.70 -17.81
N GLY A 21 17.09 -12.71 -17.31
CA GLY A 21 16.34 -12.80 -16.08
C GLY A 21 17.01 -12.15 -14.87
N THR A 22 18.26 -11.67 -14.99
CA THR A 22 18.91 -10.90 -13.94
C THR A 22 18.11 -9.63 -13.64
N PRO A 23 17.65 -9.43 -12.38
CA PRO A 23 16.89 -8.23 -12.00
C PRO A 23 17.80 -7.01 -12.01
N VAL A 24 17.22 -5.89 -12.45
CA VAL A 24 17.90 -4.60 -12.46
C VAL A 24 17.06 -3.57 -11.73
N THR A 25 17.70 -2.75 -10.90
CA THR A 25 17.03 -1.69 -10.15
C THR A 25 17.90 -0.44 -10.07
N TRP A 26 17.27 0.69 -9.78
CA TRP A 26 17.96 1.97 -9.57
C TRP A 26 18.70 1.99 -8.23
N GLU A 27 19.75 2.81 -8.13
CA GLU A 27 20.40 3.06 -6.85
C GLU A 27 19.40 3.68 -5.84
N PRO A 28 19.55 3.34 -4.54
CA PRO A 28 18.77 4.00 -3.49
C PRO A 28 19.04 5.50 -3.47
N ASN A 29 17.97 6.29 -3.41
CA ASN A 29 18.07 7.75 -3.40
C ASN A 29 17.17 8.38 -2.34
N PHE A 30 17.03 7.74 -1.19
CA PHE A 30 16.20 8.21 -0.10
C PHE A 30 16.58 9.61 0.36
N LYS A 31 15.61 10.51 0.40
CA LYS A 31 15.77 11.89 0.90
C LYS A 31 14.50 12.38 1.57
N LEU A 32 14.66 13.11 2.66
CA LEU A 32 13.60 13.98 3.17
C LEU A 32 13.66 15.31 2.42
N ILE A 33 12.52 15.81 1.97
CA ILE A 33 12.38 17.02 1.14
C ILE A 33 11.23 17.86 1.67
N GLY A 34 11.35 19.16 1.56
CA GLY A 34 10.32 20.11 1.98
C GLY A 34 10.59 20.71 3.36
N PRO A 35 9.64 21.49 3.89
CA PRO A 35 9.77 22.10 5.20
C PRO A 35 9.73 21.04 6.31
N GLU A 36 10.40 21.33 7.42
CA GLU A 36 10.50 20.40 8.57
C GLU A 36 9.13 20.02 9.16
N GLU A 37 8.16 20.94 9.09
CA GLU A 37 6.81 20.72 9.60
C GLU A 37 5.94 19.83 8.68
N LYS A 38 6.32 19.67 7.41
CA LYS A 38 5.62 18.87 6.41
C LYS A 38 6.62 18.17 5.48
N PRO A 39 7.44 17.28 6.01
CA PRO A 39 8.44 16.60 5.22
C PRO A 39 7.79 15.60 4.25
N LYS A 40 8.41 15.48 3.09
CA LYS A 40 8.09 14.44 2.11
C LYS A 40 9.27 13.51 1.97
N ILE A 41 8.98 12.28 1.69
CA ILE A 41 9.99 11.27 1.36
C ILE A 41 10.07 11.19 -0.16
N ARG A 42 11.30 11.24 -0.67
CA ARG A 42 11.62 10.86 -2.04
C ARG A 42 12.49 9.62 -2.02
N SER A 43 12.06 8.57 -2.71
CA SER A 43 12.86 7.36 -2.90
C SER A 43 12.35 6.58 -4.10
N LYS A 44 13.08 5.56 -4.52
CA LYS A 44 12.54 4.47 -5.32
C LYS A 44 11.78 3.50 -4.41
N ALA A 45 10.86 2.72 -4.99
CA ALA A 45 10.19 1.60 -4.32
C ALA A 45 9.49 2.01 -3.00
N LEU A 46 8.96 3.24 -2.93
CA LEU A 46 7.98 3.59 -1.90
C LEU A 46 6.71 2.80 -2.12
N ASP A 47 6.43 2.46 -3.33
CA ASP A 47 5.53 1.45 -3.81
C ASP A 47 6.20 0.05 -3.76
N ASP A 48 5.80 -0.92 -2.84
CA ASP A 48 5.01 -0.56 -1.66
C ASP A 48 5.79 -0.83 -0.36
N ARG A 49 7.01 -0.32 -0.26
CA ARG A 49 7.75 -0.32 1.02
C ARG A 49 7.14 0.63 2.04
N ALA A 50 6.38 1.62 1.59
CA ALA A 50 5.67 2.53 2.49
C ALA A 50 4.60 1.78 3.28
N GLY A 51 3.77 0.96 2.64
CA GLY A 51 2.79 0.12 3.31
C GLY A 51 3.42 -0.93 4.22
N CYS A 52 4.53 -1.54 3.79
CA CYS A 52 5.31 -2.41 4.67
C CYS A 52 5.76 -1.70 5.96
N THR A 53 6.22 -0.44 5.84
CA THR A 53 6.64 0.38 6.99
C THR A 53 5.46 0.68 7.90
N VAL A 54 4.31 1.04 7.34
CA VAL A 54 3.05 1.28 8.08
C VAL A 54 2.68 0.06 8.92
N MET A 55 2.69 -1.13 8.35
CA MET A 55 2.36 -2.37 9.05
C MET A 55 3.33 -2.65 10.21
N ILE A 56 4.63 -2.54 9.97
CA ILE A 56 5.66 -2.77 11.02
C ILE A 56 5.50 -1.78 12.15
N GLN A 57 5.43 -0.48 11.86
CA GLN A 57 5.30 0.55 12.89
C GLN A 57 3.97 0.44 13.67
N ALA A 58 2.88 0.11 13.00
CA ALA A 58 1.61 -0.10 13.67
C ALA A 58 1.71 -1.24 14.70
N MET A 59 2.36 -2.35 14.36
CA MET A 59 2.55 -3.47 15.27
C MET A 59 3.52 -3.17 16.40
N GLU A 60 4.60 -2.43 16.13
CA GLU A 60 5.53 -1.96 17.19
C GLU A 60 4.80 -1.11 18.23
N GLU A 61 3.94 -0.19 17.79
CA GLU A 61 3.14 0.67 18.67
C GLU A 61 2.01 -0.08 19.41
N LEU A 62 1.51 -1.19 18.85
CA LEU A 62 0.48 -2.02 19.46
C LEU A 62 1.03 -3.14 20.33
N ASN A 63 2.34 -3.34 20.41
CA ASN A 63 2.98 -4.50 21.02
C ASN A 63 2.56 -4.77 22.48
N GLU A 64 2.23 -3.73 23.27
CA GLU A 64 1.76 -3.87 24.65
C GLU A 64 0.25 -3.65 24.80
N THR A 65 -0.47 -3.52 23.67
CA THR A 65 -1.91 -3.24 23.67
C THR A 65 -2.70 -4.54 23.50
N SER A 66 -3.67 -4.76 24.37
CA SER A 66 -4.58 -5.90 24.23
C SER A 66 -5.65 -5.59 23.19
N PHE A 67 -5.88 -6.50 22.28
CA PHE A 67 -6.97 -6.47 21.30
C PHE A 67 -7.60 -7.87 21.15
N ALA A 68 -8.80 -7.94 20.59
CA ALA A 68 -9.49 -9.20 20.39
C ALA A 68 -9.00 -9.87 19.09
N GLY A 69 -8.49 -11.10 19.20
CA GLY A 69 -8.17 -11.93 18.04
C GLY A 69 -6.68 -12.06 17.73
N GLU A 70 -6.39 -12.46 16.50
CA GLU A 70 -5.05 -12.66 15.94
C GLU A 70 -4.84 -11.74 14.75
N ILE A 71 -3.65 -11.18 14.62
CA ILE A 71 -3.26 -10.36 13.47
C ILE A 71 -2.23 -11.12 12.67
N VAL A 72 -2.49 -11.27 11.38
CA VAL A 72 -1.55 -11.83 10.41
C VAL A 72 -1.05 -10.72 9.49
N LEU A 73 0.26 -10.46 9.51
CA LEU A 73 0.91 -9.56 8.58
C LEU A 73 1.37 -10.34 7.35
N LEU A 74 0.81 -10.04 6.21
CA LEU A 74 1.19 -10.62 4.92
C LEU A 74 2.00 -9.63 4.10
N PHE A 75 3.31 -9.83 4.00
CA PHE A 75 4.18 -9.10 3.07
C PHE A 75 4.25 -9.89 1.76
N ALA A 76 3.36 -9.57 0.85
CA ALA A 76 3.23 -10.27 -0.42
C ALA A 76 4.36 -9.92 -1.38
N VAL A 77 4.70 -10.86 -2.25
CA VAL A 77 5.69 -10.68 -3.32
C VAL A 77 5.00 -10.65 -4.68
N GLN A 78 5.63 -10.00 -5.66
CA GLN A 78 5.15 -9.98 -7.03
C GLN A 78 3.72 -9.40 -7.18
N GLU A 79 3.42 -8.33 -6.43
CA GLU A 79 2.18 -7.58 -6.57
C GLU A 79 2.09 -7.00 -7.98
N GLU A 80 3.09 -6.25 -8.42
CA GLU A 80 3.21 -5.50 -9.68
C GLU A 80 3.08 -6.32 -10.97
N VAL A 81 3.19 -7.63 -10.86
CA VAL A 81 3.09 -8.57 -11.98
C VAL A 81 1.87 -9.50 -11.87
N GLY A 82 0.86 -9.08 -11.12
CA GLY A 82 -0.45 -9.71 -11.06
C GLY A 82 -0.85 -10.28 -9.71
N LEU A 83 -0.52 -9.64 -8.59
CA LEU A 83 -0.94 -9.99 -7.22
C LEU A 83 -0.58 -11.42 -6.82
N ARG A 84 0.57 -11.93 -7.30
CA ARG A 84 0.86 -13.36 -7.26
C ARG A 84 1.07 -13.90 -5.86
N GLY A 85 1.80 -13.16 -5.02
CA GLY A 85 2.04 -13.54 -3.63
C GLY A 85 0.75 -13.54 -2.82
N ALA A 86 -0.05 -12.50 -2.94
CA ALA A 86 -1.32 -12.40 -2.24
C ALA A 86 -2.30 -13.51 -2.66
N LYS A 87 -2.42 -13.81 -3.96
CA LYS A 87 -3.27 -14.89 -4.48
C LYS A 87 -2.95 -16.26 -3.89
N THR A 88 -1.67 -16.55 -3.68
CA THR A 88 -1.27 -17.85 -3.14
C THR A 88 -1.28 -17.88 -1.62
N ALA A 89 -0.80 -16.84 -0.96
CA ALA A 89 -0.67 -16.82 0.50
C ALA A 89 -2.05 -16.71 1.20
N SER A 90 -2.95 -15.88 0.68
CA SER A 90 -4.26 -15.67 1.28
C SER A 90 -5.15 -16.92 1.32
N GLU A 91 -4.95 -17.88 0.42
CA GLU A 91 -5.65 -19.18 0.45
C GLU A 91 -5.31 -20.02 1.69
N HIS A 92 -4.21 -19.71 2.36
CA HIS A 92 -3.76 -20.41 3.58
C HIS A 92 -4.05 -19.62 4.85
N ILE A 93 -4.67 -18.44 4.74
CA ILE A 93 -4.99 -17.57 5.87
C ILE A 93 -6.50 -17.54 6.05
N MET A 94 -6.97 -18.04 7.19
CA MET A 94 -8.38 -17.92 7.56
C MET A 94 -8.58 -16.60 8.32
N ALA A 95 -9.14 -15.60 7.67
CA ALA A 95 -9.37 -14.29 8.24
C ALA A 95 -10.84 -13.88 8.16
N ASP A 96 -11.32 -13.20 9.19
CA ASP A 96 -12.68 -12.64 9.26
C ASP A 96 -12.78 -11.30 8.53
N ALA A 97 -11.65 -10.59 8.41
CA ALA A 97 -11.52 -9.34 7.66
C ALA A 97 -10.06 -9.11 7.25
N ALA A 98 -9.85 -8.28 6.26
CA ALA A 98 -8.52 -7.88 5.83
C ALA A 98 -8.45 -6.38 5.51
N ILE A 99 -7.26 -5.81 5.68
CA ILE A 99 -6.90 -4.47 5.19
C ILE A 99 -5.66 -4.64 4.30
N ALA A 100 -5.78 -4.32 3.03
CA ALA A 100 -4.63 -4.14 2.16
C ALA A 100 -4.12 -2.69 2.30
N ILE A 101 -2.81 -2.53 2.24
CA ILE A 101 -2.15 -1.22 2.26
C ILE A 101 -1.29 -1.15 1.02
N ASP A 102 -1.42 -0.07 0.28
CA ASP A 102 -0.72 0.12 -0.98
C ASP A 102 -0.51 1.61 -1.25
N THR A 103 0.36 1.96 -2.18
CA THR A 103 0.40 3.33 -2.67
C THR A 103 -0.70 3.58 -3.71
N THR A 104 -0.99 4.83 -3.97
CA THR A 104 -1.89 5.22 -5.06
C THR A 104 -1.41 6.47 -5.74
N ALA A 105 -1.44 6.46 -7.06
CA ALA A 105 -0.97 7.58 -7.87
C ALA A 105 -1.90 8.79 -7.74
N VAL A 106 -1.33 9.95 -7.42
CA VAL A 106 -2.05 11.22 -7.33
C VAL A 106 -1.62 12.20 -8.41
N SER A 107 -2.51 13.07 -8.82
CA SER A 107 -2.38 13.95 -9.96
C SER A 107 -2.24 15.44 -9.61
N ASN A 108 -1.95 15.77 -8.36
CA ASN A 108 -1.69 17.16 -7.99
C ASN A 108 -0.29 17.61 -8.43
N THR A 109 -0.01 17.42 -9.71
CA THR A 109 1.18 17.86 -10.45
C THR A 109 0.78 18.77 -11.60
N PRO A 110 1.70 19.57 -12.15
CA PRO A 110 1.37 20.47 -13.27
C PRO A 110 0.80 19.76 -14.50
N GLU A 111 1.17 18.51 -14.75
CA GLU A 111 0.73 17.73 -15.89
C GLU A 111 -0.68 17.15 -15.74
N GLU A 112 -1.19 17.04 -14.52
CA GLU A 112 -2.53 16.52 -14.23
C GLU A 112 -2.89 15.24 -15.00
N THR A 113 -1.97 14.27 -14.99
CA THR A 113 -2.07 13.08 -15.83
C THR A 113 -2.95 11.97 -15.26
N MET A 114 -3.32 12.08 -13.98
CA MET A 114 -4.09 11.07 -13.24
C MET A 114 -5.40 11.66 -12.69
N ASP A 115 -6.27 10.83 -12.17
CA ASP A 115 -7.50 11.27 -11.54
C ASP A 115 -7.22 12.12 -10.29
N HIS A 116 -8.02 13.16 -10.08
CA HIS A 116 -7.87 14.14 -9.01
C HIS A 116 -8.58 13.78 -7.71
N SER A 117 -8.98 12.52 -7.54
CA SER A 117 -9.73 12.10 -6.35
C SER A 117 -8.91 12.22 -5.06
N LEU A 118 -7.59 12.08 -5.15
CA LEU A 118 -6.68 12.20 -4.01
C LEU A 118 -5.60 13.26 -4.22
N MET A 119 -5.12 13.79 -3.10
CA MET A 119 -4.06 14.79 -3.05
C MET A 119 -2.98 14.36 -2.06
N LEU A 120 -1.72 14.58 -2.42
CA LEU A 120 -0.58 14.41 -1.52
C LEU A 120 -0.67 15.40 -0.36
N GLY A 121 -0.52 14.92 0.87
CA GLY A 121 -0.57 15.74 2.08
C GLY A 121 -1.97 16.02 2.62
N ALA A 122 -3.00 15.31 2.15
CA ALA A 122 -4.37 15.46 2.62
C ALA A 122 -4.91 14.25 3.41
N GLY A 123 -4.03 13.33 3.78
CA GLY A 123 -4.34 12.15 4.58
C GLY A 123 -4.43 10.87 3.76
N THR A 124 -4.64 9.75 4.44
CA THR A 124 -4.76 8.43 3.84
C THR A 124 -5.96 8.30 2.91
N GLY A 125 -5.83 7.56 1.83
CA GLY A 125 -6.96 7.15 0.99
C GLY A 125 -7.73 6.00 1.64
N ILE A 126 -9.05 6.13 1.77
CA ILE A 126 -9.95 5.00 2.03
C ILE A 126 -10.54 4.61 0.69
N LYS A 127 -10.13 3.47 0.18
CA LYS A 127 -10.59 3.00 -1.13
C LYS A 127 -12.06 2.61 -1.07
N VAL A 128 -12.83 3.11 -2.01
CA VAL A 128 -14.23 2.74 -2.25
C VAL A 128 -14.29 1.67 -3.31
N MET A 129 -13.50 1.83 -4.36
CA MET A 129 -13.45 0.93 -5.50
C MET A 129 -12.14 1.11 -6.27
N ASP A 130 -11.60 -0.01 -6.77
CA ASP A 130 -10.59 -0.05 -7.80
C ASP A 130 -10.97 -1.08 -8.89
N PHE A 131 -10.05 -1.40 -9.81
CA PHE A 131 -10.27 -2.41 -10.85
C PHE A 131 -10.56 -3.80 -10.28
N SER A 132 -9.95 -4.14 -9.15
CA SER A 132 -9.94 -5.50 -8.60
C SER A 132 -10.96 -5.71 -7.47
N LEU A 133 -11.46 -4.62 -6.87
CA LEU A 133 -12.27 -4.68 -5.65
C LEU A 133 -13.29 -3.55 -5.57
N ILE A 134 -14.50 -3.88 -5.15
CA ILE A 134 -15.46 -2.94 -4.57
C ILE A 134 -15.50 -3.20 -3.08
N VAL A 135 -15.01 -2.25 -2.28
CA VAL A 135 -14.91 -2.43 -0.82
C VAL A 135 -16.32 -2.57 -0.21
N PRO A 136 -16.55 -3.61 0.63
CA PRO A 136 -17.82 -3.76 1.31
C PRO A 136 -18.25 -2.48 2.04
N ARG A 137 -19.51 -2.11 1.92
CA ARG A 137 -20.04 -0.86 2.50
C ARG A 137 -19.83 -0.77 4.00
N THR A 138 -19.94 -1.88 4.69
CA THR A 138 -19.71 -2.00 6.14
C THR A 138 -18.25 -1.66 6.50
N MET A 139 -17.30 -2.25 5.80
CA MET A 139 -15.87 -2.00 5.96
C MET A 139 -15.53 -0.52 5.69
N LYS A 140 -15.94 0.00 4.53
CA LYS A 140 -15.74 1.40 4.19
C LYS A 140 -16.30 2.35 5.24
N ASN A 141 -17.53 2.13 5.70
CA ASN A 141 -18.18 3.00 6.68
C ASN A 141 -17.49 2.91 8.04
N LEU A 142 -17.01 1.75 8.46
CA LEU A 142 -16.22 1.60 9.68
C LEU A 142 -14.94 2.44 9.59
N LEU A 143 -14.15 2.29 8.53
CA LEU A 143 -12.91 3.06 8.33
C LEU A 143 -13.17 4.58 8.36
N ILE A 144 -14.25 5.05 7.71
CA ILE A 144 -14.64 6.47 7.75
C ILE A 144 -15.03 6.90 9.17
N SER A 145 -15.77 6.06 9.90
CA SER A 145 -16.18 6.36 11.28
C SER A 145 -14.96 6.48 12.20
N LEU A 146 -14.02 5.55 12.10
CA LEU A 146 -12.78 5.55 12.86
C LEU A 146 -11.91 6.77 12.53
N ALA A 147 -11.75 7.09 11.25
CA ALA A 147 -11.00 8.27 10.85
C ALA A 147 -11.58 9.56 11.45
N LYS A 148 -12.92 9.66 11.49
CA LYS A 148 -13.60 10.82 12.10
C LYS A 148 -13.47 10.85 13.61
N SER A 149 -13.65 9.72 14.31
CA SER A 149 -13.59 9.69 15.78
C SER A 149 -12.19 9.98 16.31
N GLU A 150 -11.16 9.52 15.60
CA GLU A 150 -9.76 9.72 15.96
C GLU A 150 -9.14 10.98 15.36
N ASN A 151 -9.93 11.81 14.63
CA ASN A 151 -9.44 12.99 13.91
C ASN A 151 -8.30 12.70 12.94
N ILE A 152 -8.32 11.55 12.28
CA ILE A 152 -7.32 11.15 11.29
C ILE A 152 -7.69 11.76 9.93
N PRO A 153 -6.78 12.48 9.27
CA PRO A 153 -7.01 13.00 7.92
C PRO A 153 -7.19 11.84 6.94
N TYR A 154 -8.25 11.89 6.12
CA TYR A 154 -8.55 10.87 5.13
C TYR A 154 -9.22 11.44 3.88
N GLN A 155 -9.13 10.68 2.80
CA GLN A 155 -9.75 10.98 1.52
C GLN A 155 -10.50 9.75 1.03
N LEU A 156 -11.52 9.90 0.19
CA LEU A 156 -12.20 8.77 -0.45
C LEU A 156 -11.65 8.55 -1.85
N GLU A 157 -11.35 7.30 -2.19
CA GLU A 157 -10.73 6.95 -3.46
C GLU A 157 -11.66 6.06 -4.31
N VAL A 158 -11.84 6.48 -5.56
CA VAL A 158 -12.41 5.68 -6.64
C VAL A 158 -11.44 5.71 -7.80
N PHE A 159 -10.73 4.61 -8.06
CA PHE A 159 -9.73 4.56 -9.12
C PHE A 159 -9.80 3.24 -9.92
N PRO A 160 -10.67 3.17 -10.95
CA PRO A 160 -10.87 1.95 -11.73
C PRO A 160 -9.66 1.52 -12.58
N GLY A 161 -8.62 2.35 -12.68
CA GLY A 161 -7.43 2.08 -13.50
C GLY A 161 -6.32 1.28 -12.83
N ILE A 162 -6.43 1.03 -11.52
CA ILE A 162 -5.43 0.29 -10.74
C ILE A 162 -6.07 -0.86 -9.97
N GLY A 163 -5.26 -1.79 -9.48
CA GLY A 163 -5.65 -2.85 -8.55
C GLY A 163 -4.68 -2.89 -7.38
N THR A 164 -4.98 -3.71 -6.38
CA THR A 164 -4.15 -3.94 -5.20
C THR A 164 -4.25 -5.38 -4.76
N ASP A 165 -3.39 -5.84 -3.89
CA ASP A 165 -3.48 -7.15 -3.23
C ASP A 165 -4.84 -7.38 -2.54
N GLY A 166 -5.54 -6.31 -2.18
CA GLY A 166 -6.90 -6.38 -1.64
C GLY A 166 -7.88 -7.13 -2.53
N GLY A 167 -7.76 -6.98 -3.86
CA GLY A 167 -8.57 -7.75 -4.81
C GLY A 167 -8.30 -9.24 -4.75
N ALA A 168 -7.05 -9.66 -4.60
CA ALA A 168 -6.69 -11.07 -4.46
C ALA A 168 -7.17 -11.66 -3.12
N VAL A 169 -6.92 -10.95 -2.03
CA VAL A 169 -7.34 -11.36 -0.67
C VAL A 169 -8.86 -11.49 -0.58
N ASN A 170 -9.60 -10.57 -1.19
CA ASN A 170 -11.07 -10.59 -1.19
C ASN A 170 -11.67 -11.86 -1.82
N TYR A 171 -10.96 -12.49 -2.76
CA TYR A 171 -11.41 -13.74 -3.40
C TYR A 171 -10.97 -15.01 -2.66
N ALA A 172 -10.05 -14.90 -1.71
CA ALA A 172 -9.49 -16.06 -1.02
C ALA A 172 -10.55 -16.81 -0.20
N ASN A 173 -10.38 -18.13 -0.07
CA ASN A 173 -11.25 -19.02 0.68
C ASN A 173 -12.72 -18.91 0.23
N ARG A 174 -13.59 -18.33 1.05
CA ARG A 174 -15.02 -18.13 0.76
C ARG A 174 -15.38 -16.65 0.58
N GLY A 175 -14.39 -15.84 0.35
CA GLY A 175 -14.48 -14.39 0.35
C GLY A 175 -14.10 -13.81 1.72
N ILE A 176 -13.09 -12.94 1.73
CA ILE A 176 -12.65 -12.21 2.93
C ILE A 176 -13.07 -10.75 2.74
N PRO A 177 -13.93 -10.20 3.61
CA PRO A 177 -14.26 -8.77 3.57
C PRO A 177 -13.01 -7.92 3.68
N THR A 178 -12.66 -7.20 2.62
CA THR A 178 -11.37 -6.52 2.51
C THR A 178 -11.58 -5.01 2.35
N GLY A 179 -10.90 -4.24 3.20
CA GLY A 179 -10.70 -2.81 3.03
C GLY A 179 -9.34 -2.52 2.39
N VAL A 180 -9.17 -1.31 1.87
CA VAL A 180 -7.88 -0.86 1.34
C VAL A 180 -7.60 0.55 1.86
N LEU A 181 -6.40 0.75 2.41
CA LEU A 181 -5.83 2.04 2.77
C LEU A 181 -4.74 2.40 1.77
N SER A 182 -4.89 3.56 1.13
CA SER A 182 -3.98 4.00 0.08
C SER A 182 -3.09 5.15 0.57
N ILE A 183 -1.78 5.04 0.33
CA ILE A 183 -0.81 6.10 0.62
C ILE A 183 -0.66 6.93 -0.66
N PRO A 184 -1.11 8.20 -0.68
CA PRO A 184 -0.96 9.04 -1.86
C PRO A 184 0.50 9.18 -2.28
N SER A 185 0.80 8.94 -3.55
CA SER A 185 2.15 8.94 -4.12
C SER A 185 2.18 9.69 -5.44
N ARG A 186 3.24 10.47 -5.68
CA ARG A 186 3.56 11.02 -6.99
C ARG A 186 4.64 10.20 -7.66
N TYR A 187 4.56 10.09 -8.97
CA TYR A 187 5.56 9.41 -9.80
C TYR A 187 5.76 7.94 -9.40
N ALA A 188 4.69 7.26 -8.98
CA ALA A 188 4.70 5.81 -8.75
C ALA A 188 5.34 5.07 -9.94
N HIS A 189 5.97 3.92 -9.67
CA HIS A 189 6.72 3.12 -10.64
C HIS A 189 7.91 3.87 -11.29
N SER A 190 8.48 4.85 -10.58
CA SER A 190 9.65 5.61 -11.05
C SER A 190 10.84 5.49 -10.10
N PRO A 191 12.04 5.91 -10.55
CA PRO A 191 13.21 5.96 -9.66
C PRO A 191 13.11 6.98 -8.51
N ALA A 192 12.11 7.86 -8.53
CA ALA A 192 12.00 8.98 -7.63
C ALA A 192 10.54 9.27 -7.24
N GLU A 193 9.92 8.33 -6.58
CA GLU A 193 8.58 8.45 -6.02
C GLU A 193 8.56 9.43 -4.84
N PHE A 194 7.39 10.04 -4.61
CA PHE A 194 7.19 10.99 -3.52
C PHE A 194 5.95 10.63 -2.71
N ILE A 195 6.09 10.55 -1.39
CA ILE A 195 4.99 10.46 -0.44
C ILE A 195 5.10 11.58 0.61
N ASP A 196 3.98 11.94 1.21
CA ASP A 196 3.94 12.85 2.35
C ASP A 196 4.03 12.05 3.66
N LEU A 197 4.86 12.48 4.59
CA LEU A 197 5.02 11.78 5.86
C LEU A 197 3.74 11.82 6.71
N GLY A 198 2.94 12.90 6.58
CA GLY A 198 1.64 13.00 7.24
C GLY A 198 0.61 12.01 6.72
N ASP A 199 0.64 11.70 5.41
CA ASP A 199 -0.24 10.69 4.82
C ASP A 199 0.14 9.28 5.29
N LEU A 200 1.46 9.00 5.41
CA LEU A 200 1.97 7.74 5.96
C LEU A 200 1.52 7.56 7.42
N GLU A 201 1.66 8.61 8.22
CA GLU A 201 1.25 8.62 9.63
C GLU A 201 -0.28 8.44 9.77
N ALA A 202 -1.06 9.10 8.92
CA ALA A 202 -2.51 8.95 8.89
C ALA A 202 -2.92 7.51 8.55
N THR A 203 -2.23 6.87 7.59
CA THR A 203 -2.48 5.48 7.21
C THR A 203 -2.18 4.53 8.38
N LYS A 204 -1.05 4.71 9.06
CA LYS A 204 -0.68 3.94 10.26
C LYS A 204 -1.72 4.09 11.37
N ASN A 205 -2.11 5.32 11.67
CA ASN A 205 -3.06 5.59 12.73
C ASN A 205 -4.45 5.01 12.42
N LEU A 206 -4.91 5.04 11.17
CA LEU A 206 -6.17 4.44 10.80
C LEU A 206 -6.12 2.90 10.82
N LEU A 207 -5.00 2.30 10.43
CA LEU A 207 -4.79 0.86 10.59
C LEU A 207 -4.85 0.45 12.07
N LYS A 208 -4.18 1.19 12.96
CA LYS A 208 -4.23 0.94 14.41
C LYS A 208 -5.64 1.10 14.96
N ALA A 209 -6.35 2.18 14.59
CA ALA A 209 -7.72 2.39 15.00
C ALA A 209 -8.64 1.24 14.56
N PHE A 210 -8.45 0.74 13.33
CA PHE A 210 -9.16 -0.44 12.83
C PHE A 210 -8.88 -1.67 13.69
N ILE A 211 -7.61 -2.00 13.94
CA ILE A 211 -7.22 -3.15 14.77
C ILE A 211 -7.85 -3.07 16.16
N LEU A 212 -7.76 -1.92 16.81
CA LEU A 212 -8.28 -1.72 18.15
C LEU A 212 -9.81 -1.70 18.23
N SER A 213 -10.49 -1.47 17.11
CA SER A 213 -11.96 -1.49 17.04
C SER A 213 -12.54 -2.89 16.86
N MET A 214 -11.71 -3.92 16.69
CA MET A 214 -12.18 -5.29 16.50
C MET A 214 -12.75 -5.86 17.79
N GLU A 215 -13.95 -6.39 17.70
CA GLU A 215 -14.66 -7.04 18.80
C GLU A 215 -14.80 -8.54 18.52
N GLU A 216 -14.92 -9.33 19.57
CA GLU A 216 -15.16 -10.76 19.45
C GLU A 216 -16.49 -11.03 18.71
N ASN A 217 -16.45 -11.91 17.70
CA ASN A 217 -17.56 -12.23 16.81
C ASN A 217 -18.07 -11.08 15.91
N GLN A 218 -17.26 -10.06 15.68
CA GLN A 218 -17.60 -9.03 14.71
C GLN A 218 -17.69 -9.60 13.29
N SER A 219 -18.71 -9.24 12.53
CA SER A 219 -18.90 -9.68 11.15
C SER A 219 -18.93 -8.50 10.18
N PHE A 220 -18.40 -8.73 9.00
CA PHE A 220 -18.38 -7.76 7.89
C PHE A 220 -19.16 -8.36 6.71
N PRO A 221 -20.48 -8.22 6.67
CA PRO A 221 -21.25 -8.71 5.52
C PRO A 221 -20.86 -7.96 4.24
N PHE A 222 -20.81 -8.70 3.14
CA PHE A 222 -20.54 -8.16 1.80
C PHE A 222 -21.66 -7.22 1.32
#